data_d6a47620a47b024e7d6e237f6bec0065
#
_entry.id   d6a47620a47b024e7d6e237f6bec0065
#
_cell.length_a   1.000
_cell.length_b   1.000
_cell.length_c   1.000
_cell.angle_alpha   90.00
_cell.angle_beta   90.00
_cell.angle_gamma   90.00
#
_symmetry.space_group_name_H-M   'P 1'
#
loop_
_entity.id
_entity.type
_entity.pdbx_description
1 polymer ?
#
loop_
_entity_poly.entity_id
_entity_poly.type
_entity_poly.pdbx_seq_one_letter_code
_entity_poly.pdbx_strand_id
1 'polypeptide(L)'
;ILSCLVGSEMCIRDRPIKDLSKLETIIGIKSLKNKFKLNKFSCLESQISNIADDIAYNNHDIQDGLKAGLFTLEELLEINFFKDIYKKYKNKKKIELQVLIHQIIRDSIDLMVKDIINNTIQNIKKNKIKKLNNVFDNKQKTVEFSGKLKDIDFDIRSFLRKNMYDHKDVQKRNDEGKKIVNFLFKKLYSNTNNNFSIQNFDQNKSRSVADFISGMTDRYAINLYEELK
;
A
#
# COMPACT_ATOMS: atom_id res chain seq x y z
N ILE A 1 -11.09 7.56 5.58
CA ILE A 1 -11.51 6.37 4.79
C ILE A 1 -12.91 6.55 4.22
N LEU A 2 -13.88 7.02 5.03
CA LEU A 2 -15.26 7.27 4.58
C LEU A 2 -15.37 8.43 3.59
N SER A 3 -14.58 9.49 3.74
CA SER A 3 -14.56 10.62 2.79
C SER A 3 -14.01 10.21 1.42
N CYS A 4 -13.06 9.29 1.38
CA CYS A 4 -12.56 8.70 0.13
C CYS A 4 -13.57 7.76 -0.54
N LEU A 5 -14.45 7.10 0.24
CA LEU A 5 -15.52 6.26 -0.31
C LEU A 5 -16.67 7.08 -0.92
N VAL A 6 -16.87 8.31 -0.48
CA VAL A 6 -18.00 9.18 -0.89
C VAL A 6 -17.59 10.18 -1.97
N GLY A 7 -16.33 10.55 -2.07
CA GLY A 7 -15.85 11.65 -2.91
C GLY A 7 -15.23 11.28 -4.25
N SER A 8 -14.72 10.09 -4.42
CA SER A 8 -14.18 9.64 -5.70
C SER A 8 -14.19 8.13 -5.81
N GLU A 9 -14.65 7.61 -6.93
CA GLU A 9 -14.47 6.19 -7.30
C GLU A 9 -12.97 5.81 -7.39
N MET A 10 -12.08 6.75 -7.12
CA MET A 10 -10.64 6.64 -7.34
C MET A 10 -9.87 5.91 -6.25
N CYS A 11 -10.32 5.92 -5.02
CA CYS A 11 -9.33 5.74 -3.94
C CYS A 11 -9.11 4.33 -3.42
N ILE A 12 -9.86 3.29 -3.77
CA ILE A 12 -9.78 2.08 -2.90
C ILE A 12 -9.79 0.75 -3.62
N ARG A 13 -9.93 0.69 -4.94
CA ARG A 13 -10.27 -0.60 -5.49
C ARG A 13 -9.67 -0.91 -6.85
N ASP A 14 -8.74 -1.87 -6.84
CA ASP A 14 -8.18 -2.45 -8.06
C ASP A 14 -8.93 -3.71 -8.53
N ARG A 15 -9.77 -4.32 -7.69
CA ARG A 15 -10.47 -5.60 -7.95
C ARG A 15 -11.93 -5.55 -7.53
N PRO A 16 -12.80 -6.31 -8.22
CA PRO A 16 -14.16 -6.52 -7.76
C PRO A 16 -14.19 -7.15 -6.36
N ILE A 17 -15.06 -6.65 -5.49
CA ILE A 17 -15.27 -7.25 -4.17
C ILE A 17 -16.22 -8.42 -4.31
N LYS A 18 -15.78 -9.59 -3.87
CA LYS A 18 -16.55 -10.84 -3.98
C LYS A 18 -17.63 -10.94 -2.90
N ASP A 19 -17.30 -10.55 -1.68
CA ASP A 19 -18.22 -10.64 -0.53
C ASP A 19 -18.60 -9.24 -0.04
N LEU A 20 -19.72 -8.75 -0.55
CA LEU A 20 -20.26 -7.43 -0.19
C LEU A 20 -21.03 -7.44 1.13
N SER A 21 -21.60 -8.59 1.53
CA SER A 21 -22.38 -8.69 2.76
C SER A 21 -21.49 -8.41 4.00
N LYS A 22 -20.29 -8.95 3.98
CA LYS A 22 -19.29 -8.73 5.01
C LYS A 22 -18.86 -7.26 5.11
N LEU A 23 -18.68 -6.61 3.95
CA LEU A 23 -18.34 -5.20 3.89
C LEU A 23 -19.50 -4.31 4.39
N GLU A 24 -20.73 -4.62 3.98
CA GLU A 24 -21.96 -3.93 4.43
C GLU A 24 -22.12 -4.00 5.95
N THR A 25 -21.79 -5.16 6.54
CA THR A 25 -21.81 -5.35 8.00
C THR A 25 -20.75 -4.49 8.70
N ILE A 26 -19.53 -4.43 8.14
CA ILE A 26 -18.42 -3.66 8.74
C ILE A 26 -18.67 -2.15 8.65
N ILE A 27 -19.18 -1.67 7.51
CA ILE A 27 -19.38 -0.24 7.25
C ILE A 27 -20.73 0.26 7.78
N GLY A 28 -21.70 -0.65 8.01
CA GLY A 28 -23.05 -0.30 8.45
C GLY A 28 -23.93 0.31 7.36
N ILE A 29 -23.52 0.25 6.08
CA ILE A 29 -24.26 0.79 4.93
C ILE A 29 -24.86 -0.35 4.14
N LYS A 30 -26.20 -0.40 4.04
CA LYS A 30 -26.92 -1.37 3.22
C LYS A 30 -26.91 -0.97 1.74
N SER A 31 -26.99 -1.95 0.86
CA SER A 31 -27.08 -1.75 -0.61
C SER A 31 -25.87 -1.09 -1.27
N LEU A 32 -24.66 -1.33 -0.75
CA LEU A 32 -23.41 -0.84 -1.36
C LEU A 32 -23.25 -1.27 -2.82
N LYS A 33 -23.70 -2.47 -3.16
CA LYS A 33 -23.63 -3.03 -4.51
C LYS A 33 -24.25 -2.12 -5.57
N ASN A 34 -25.43 -1.57 -5.29
CA ASN A 34 -26.18 -0.74 -6.26
C ASN A 34 -25.60 0.69 -6.33
N LYS A 35 -25.06 1.18 -5.23
CA LYS A 35 -24.56 2.56 -5.15
C LYS A 35 -23.15 2.71 -5.76
N PHE A 36 -22.26 1.73 -5.58
CA PHE A 36 -20.83 1.86 -5.91
C PHE A 36 -20.30 0.83 -6.91
N LYS A 37 -21.14 0.01 -7.51
CA LYS A 37 -20.74 -1.05 -8.47
C LYS A 37 -19.55 -1.90 -7.98
N LEU A 38 -19.51 -2.21 -6.69
CA LEU A 38 -18.36 -2.82 -6.02
C LEU A 38 -18.00 -4.23 -6.53
N ASN A 39 -18.85 -4.84 -7.31
CA ASN A 39 -18.66 -6.14 -7.97
C ASN A 39 -18.02 -6.04 -9.36
N LYS A 40 -17.70 -4.81 -9.83
CA LYS A 40 -17.05 -4.56 -11.13
C LYS A 40 -15.64 -4.02 -10.94
N PHE A 41 -14.85 -3.97 -11.99
CA PHE A 41 -13.57 -3.26 -11.95
C PHE A 41 -13.78 -1.76 -11.74
N SER A 42 -12.80 -1.08 -11.16
CA SER A 42 -12.80 0.38 -11.03
C SER A 42 -12.48 1.06 -12.37
N CYS A 43 -12.69 2.38 -12.45
CA CYS A 43 -12.28 3.17 -13.61
C CYS A 43 -10.75 3.12 -13.82
N LEU A 44 -10.30 3.54 -15.00
CA LEU A 44 -8.86 3.48 -15.35
C LEU A 44 -8.01 4.32 -14.40
N GLU A 45 -8.50 5.49 -14.00
CA GLU A 45 -7.83 6.42 -13.10
C GLU A 45 -7.56 5.75 -11.73
N SER A 46 -8.55 5.05 -11.20
CA SER A 46 -8.39 4.30 -9.94
C SER A 46 -7.40 3.14 -10.08
N GLN A 47 -7.43 2.42 -11.21
CA GLN A 47 -6.47 1.35 -11.48
C GLN A 47 -5.05 1.89 -11.62
N ILE A 48 -4.88 3.06 -12.26
CA ILE A 48 -3.57 3.74 -12.42
C ILE A 48 -3.06 4.22 -11.06
N SER A 49 -3.91 4.90 -10.28
CA SER A 49 -3.55 5.40 -8.95
C SER A 49 -3.01 4.28 -8.05
N ASN A 50 -3.68 3.14 -8.07
CA ASN A 50 -3.32 1.99 -7.25
C ASN A 50 -1.95 1.39 -7.62
N ILE A 51 -1.71 1.19 -8.93
CA ILE A 51 -0.44 0.60 -9.38
C ILE A 51 0.71 1.61 -9.28
N ALA A 52 0.44 2.91 -9.43
CA ALA A 52 1.43 3.96 -9.22
C ALA A 52 1.87 4.04 -7.76
N ASP A 53 0.93 3.87 -6.83
CA ASP A 53 1.22 3.80 -5.40
C ASP A 53 2.09 2.58 -5.07
N ASP A 54 1.75 1.41 -5.61
CA ASP A 54 2.55 0.18 -5.46
C ASP A 54 4.00 0.37 -5.98
N ILE A 55 4.18 1.01 -7.14
CA ILE A 55 5.51 1.32 -7.69
C ILE A 55 6.28 2.26 -6.77
N ALA A 56 5.63 3.33 -6.32
CA ALA A 56 6.24 4.31 -5.43
C ALA A 56 6.69 3.65 -4.12
N TYR A 57 5.80 2.91 -3.46
CA TYR A 57 6.11 2.21 -2.22
C TYR A 57 7.27 1.24 -2.38
N ASN A 58 7.21 0.32 -3.34
CA ASN A 58 8.27 -0.67 -3.52
C ASN A 58 9.65 -0.01 -3.73
N ASN A 59 9.71 1.04 -4.54
CA ASN A 59 10.97 1.72 -4.85
C ASN A 59 11.47 2.59 -3.68
N HIS A 60 10.59 3.26 -2.94
CA HIS A 60 10.95 3.98 -1.73
C HIS A 60 11.40 3.04 -0.61
N ASP A 61 10.73 1.91 -0.44
CA ASP A 61 11.12 0.91 0.55
C ASP A 61 12.51 0.33 0.25
N ILE A 62 12.85 0.09 -1.03
CA ILE A 62 14.21 -0.31 -1.42
C ILE A 62 15.22 0.77 -1.01
N GLN A 63 14.92 2.05 -1.30
CA GLN A 63 15.81 3.14 -0.96
C GLN A 63 16.00 3.28 0.55
N ASP A 64 14.93 3.17 1.31
CA ASP A 64 14.95 3.28 2.76
C ASP A 64 15.63 2.07 3.42
N GLY A 65 15.41 0.87 2.90
CA GLY A 65 16.10 -0.34 3.35
C GLY A 65 17.62 -0.26 3.15
N LEU A 66 18.07 0.22 1.99
CA LEU A 66 19.48 0.48 1.71
C LEU A 66 20.07 1.54 2.65
N LYS A 67 19.36 2.64 2.89
CA LYS A 67 19.78 3.70 3.82
C LYS A 67 19.83 3.22 5.27
N ALA A 68 18.91 2.38 5.67
CA ALA A 68 18.84 1.82 7.00
C ALA A 68 19.85 0.68 7.22
N GLY A 69 20.53 0.23 6.16
CA GLY A 69 21.46 -0.90 6.22
C GLY A 69 20.80 -2.25 6.49
N LEU A 70 19.51 -2.39 6.14
CA LEU A 70 18.76 -3.65 6.28
C LEU A 70 19.23 -4.68 5.25
N PHE A 71 19.70 -4.23 4.10
CA PHE A 71 20.33 -5.01 3.04
C PHE A 71 21.29 -4.12 2.24
N THR A 72 22.18 -4.76 1.47
CA THR A 72 23.21 -4.09 0.68
C THR A 72 22.78 -3.91 -0.78
N LEU A 73 23.53 -3.05 -1.51
CA LEU A 73 23.32 -2.90 -2.96
C LEU A 73 23.59 -4.21 -3.70
N GLU A 74 24.62 -4.97 -3.26
CA GLU A 74 24.99 -6.26 -3.84
C GLU A 74 23.83 -7.25 -3.77
N GLU A 75 23.16 -7.33 -2.61
CA GLU A 75 21.99 -8.18 -2.43
C GLU A 75 20.82 -7.74 -3.33
N LEU A 76 20.58 -6.42 -3.49
CA LEU A 76 19.57 -5.91 -4.41
C LEU A 76 19.89 -6.30 -5.87
N LEU A 77 21.17 -6.32 -6.25
CA LEU A 77 21.61 -6.66 -7.60
C LEU A 77 21.50 -8.17 -7.92
N GLU A 78 21.13 -9.02 -6.97
CA GLU A 78 20.71 -10.40 -7.25
C GLU A 78 19.43 -10.43 -8.11
N ILE A 79 18.58 -9.40 -8.01
CA ILE A 79 17.44 -9.22 -8.90
C ILE A 79 17.96 -8.70 -10.25
N ASN A 80 17.82 -9.51 -11.29
CA ASN A 80 18.34 -9.20 -12.63
C ASN A 80 17.88 -7.84 -13.17
N PHE A 81 16.69 -7.40 -12.82
CA PHE A 81 16.16 -6.09 -13.19
C PHE A 81 17.05 -4.94 -12.71
N PHE A 82 17.43 -4.93 -11.43
CA PHE A 82 18.34 -3.92 -10.88
C PHE A 82 19.77 -4.07 -11.39
N LYS A 83 20.22 -5.30 -11.60
CA LYS A 83 21.52 -5.59 -12.21
C LYS A 83 21.64 -5.00 -13.60
N ASP A 84 20.60 -5.08 -14.42
CA ASP A 84 20.59 -4.51 -15.76
C ASP A 84 20.56 -2.97 -15.74
N ILE A 85 19.84 -2.38 -14.79
CA ILE A 85 19.89 -0.92 -14.56
C ILE A 85 21.29 -0.49 -14.13
N TYR A 86 21.91 -1.19 -13.17
CA TYR A 86 23.22 -0.89 -12.65
C TYR A 86 24.32 -0.92 -13.72
N LYS A 87 24.25 -1.83 -14.70
CA LYS A 87 25.20 -1.92 -15.82
C LYS A 87 25.39 -0.61 -16.57
N LYS A 88 24.36 0.24 -16.63
CA LYS A 88 24.42 1.58 -17.28
C LYS A 88 25.37 2.54 -16.56
N TYR A 89 25.63 2.28 -15.28
CA TYR A 89 26.43 3.14 -14.41
C TYR A 89 27.83 2.59 -14.10
N LYS A 90 28.08 1.32 -14.37
CA LYS A 90 29.35 0.62 -14.06
C LYS A 90 30.60 1.32 -14.60
N ASN A 91 30.48 1.97 -15.76
CA ASN A 91 31.62 2.63 -16.45
C ASN A 91 31.70 4.13 -16.18
N LYS A 92 30.81 4.70 -15.34
CA LYS A 92 30.89 6.12 -14.98
C LYS A 92 31.88 6.31 -13.85
N LYS A 93 32.93 7.10 -14.09
CA LYS A 93 33.97 7.41 -13.09
C LYS A 93 33.34 8.00 -11.82
N LYS A 94 33.61 7.37 -10.68
CA LYS A 94 33.33 7.87 -9.29
C LYS A 94 31.95 8.51 -9.11
N ILE A 95 30.90 7.74 -9.21
CA ILE A 95 29.59 8.15 -8.69
C ILE A 95 29.57 7.82 -7.19
N GLU A 96 29.21 8.76 -6.36
CA GLU A 96 28.96 8.53 -4.94
C GLU A 96 27.82 7.50 -4.77
N LEU A 97 27.94 6.60 -3.79
CA LEU A 97 27.00 5.49 -3.60
C LEU A 97 25.55 5.97 -3.46
N GLN A 98 25.31 7.05 -2.70
CA GLN A 98 23.96 7.59 -2.55
C GLN A 98 23.36 8.10 -3.86
N VAL A 99 24.17 8.80 -4.66
CA VAL A 99 23.76 9.28 -6.00
C VAL A 99 23.46 8.09 -6.92
N LEU A 100 24.27 7.04 -6.87
CA LEU A 100 24.05 5.82 -7.63
C LEU A 100 22.74 5.14 -7.27
N ILE A 101 22.44 4.99 -5.97
CA ILE A 101 21.19 4.42 -5.48
C ILE A 101 20.00 5.25 -6.02
N HIS A 102 20.04 6.57 -5.90
CA HIS A 102 18.99 7.44 -6.44
C HIS A 102 18.77 7.27 -7.95
N GLN A 103 19.87 7.12 -8.71
CA GLN A 103 19.76 6.90 -10.16
C GLN A 103 19.12 5.55 -10.49
N ILE A 104 19.50 4.48 -9.78
CA ILE A 104 18.94 3.15 -9.96
C ILE A 104 17.43 3.17 -9.65
N ILE A 105 17.02 3.78 -8.55
CA ILE A 105 15.61 3.88 -8.15
C ILE A 105 14.81 4.67 -9.19
N ARG A 106 15.34 5.82 -9.66
CA ARG A 106 14.68 6.62 -10.68
C ARG A 106 14.50 5.85 -12.00
N ASP A 107 15.55 5.13 -12.44
CA ASP A 107 15.47 4.34 -13.65
C ASP A 107 14.50 3.14 -13.49
N SER A 108 14.45 2.55 -12.30
CA SER A 108 13.48 1.50 -11.97
C SER A 108 12.04 2.01 -12.15
N ILE A 109 11.71 3.13 -11.50
CA ILE A 109 10.38 3.76 -11.60
C ILE A 109 10.05 4.07 -13.07
N ASP A 110 10.97 4.68 -13.82
CA ASP A 110 10.78 5.04 -15.22
C ASP A 110 10.48 3.82 -16.11
N LEU A 111 11.21 2.71 -15.91
CA LEU A 111 10.98 1.47 -16.64
C LEU A 111 9.63 0.83 -16.28
N MET A 112 9.26 0.81 -15.01
CA MET A 112 7.99 0.26 -14.56
C MET A 112 6.80 1.09 -15.07
N VAL A 113 6.89 2.42 -15.02
CA VAL A 113 5.85 3.33 -15.54
C VAL A 113 5.71 3.19 -17.07
N LYS A 114 6.81 3.12 -17.81
CA LYS A 114 6.78 2.90 -19.26
C LYS A 114 6.11 1.59 -19.65
N ASP A 115 6.39 0.52 -18.91
CA ASP A 115 5.77 -0.78 -19.15
C ASP A 115 4.25 -0.71 -18.93
N ILE A 116 3.81 -0.12 -17.83
CA ILE A 116 2.38 0.04 -17.54
C ILE A 116 1.67 0.83 -18.62
N ILE A 117 2.23 1.95 -19.06
CA ILE A 117 1.65 2.77 -20.12
C ILE A 117 1.48 1.93 -21.38
N ASN A 118 2.56 1.26 -21.82
CA ASN A 118 2.56 0.47 -23.04
C ASN A 118 1.58 -0.71 -22.95
N ASN A 119 1.61 -1.46 -21.85
CA ASN A 119 0.73 -2.60 -21.67
C ASN A 119 -0.74 -2.18 -21.52
N THR A 120 -1.02 -1.07 -20.85
CA THR A 120 -2.39 -0.52 -20.74
C THR A 120 -2.94 -0.14 -22.12
N ILE A 121 -2.14 0.55 -22.94
CA ILE A 121 -2.55 0.89 -24.31
C ILE A 121 -2.84 -0.37 -25.14
N GLN A 122 -2.03 -1.42 -24.99
CA GLN A 122 -2.27 -2.70 -25.66
C GLN A 122 -3.56 -3.36 -25.17
N ASN A 123 -3.80 -3.37 -23.83
CA ASN A 123 -5.01 -3.94 -23.24
C ASN A 123 -6.29 -3.19 -23.68
N ILE A 124 -6.23 -1.85 -23.77
CA ILE A 124 -7.34 -1.03 -24.29
C ILE A 124 -7.67 -1.43 -25.73
N LYS A 125 -6.66 -1.59 -26.59
CA LYS A 125 -6.84 -1.99 -28.00
C LYS A 125 -7.37 -3.42 -28.10
N LYS A 126 -6.74 -4.37 -27.40
CA LYS A 126 -7.09 -5.80 -27.40
C LYS A 126 -8.52 -6.05 -26.94
N ASN A 127 -8.94 -5.39 -25.87
CA ASN A 127 -10.28 -5.54 -25.28
C ASN A 127 -11.31 -4.58 -25.90
N LYS A 128 -10.95 -3.84 -26.95
CA LYS A 128 -11.82 -2.88 -27.67
C LYS A 128 -12.53 -1.90 -26.72
N ILE A 129 -11.81 -1.39 -25.72
CA ILE A 129 -12.32 -0.45 -24.73
C ILE A 129 -12.48 0.91 -25.40
N LYS A 130 -13.72 1.39 -25.55
CA LYS A 130 -14.05 2.68 -26.14
C LYS A 130 -14.76 3.64 -25.19
N LYS A 131 -15.32 3.13 -24.11
CA LYS A 131 -16.10 3.88 -23.11
C LYS A 131 -15.97 3.25 -21.72
N LEU A 132 -16.29 4.02 -20.69
CA LEU A 132 -16.14 3.65 -19.28
C LEU A 132 -16.83 2.30 -18.93
N ASN A 133 -18.02 2.05 -19.46
CA ASN A 133 -18.71 0.79 -19.20
C ASN A 133 -17.92 -0.44 -19.69
N ASN A 134 -17.12 -0.31 -20.76
CA ASN A 134 -16.28 -1.42 -21.20
C ASN A 134 -15.15 -1.73 -20.19
N VAL A 135 -14.70 -0.73 -19.43
CA VAL A 135 -13.72 -0.95 -18.35
C VAL A 135 -14.38 -1.70 -17.19
N PHE A 136 -15.56 -1.25 -16.77
CA PHE A 136 -16.29 -1.88 -15.66
C PHE A 136 -16.66 -3.34 -15.95
N ASP A 137 -17.04 -3.65 -17.18
CA ASP A 137 -17.52 -4.97 -17.61
C ASP A 137 -16.38 -5.88 -18.11
N ASN A 138 -15.14 -5.41 -18.12
CA ASN A 138 -14.01 -6.23 -18.55
C ASN A 138 -13.82 -7.42 -17.60
N LYS A 139 -13.32 -8.55 -18.15
CA LYS A 139 -13.02 -9.76 -17.37
C LYS A 139 -11.68 -9.68 -16.61
N GLN A 140 -10.82 -8.75 -17.00
CA GLN A 140 -9.47 -8.61 -16.47
C GLN A 140 -9.19 -7.14 -16.17
N LYS A 141 -8.23 -6.90 -15.28
CA LYS A 141 -7.73 -5.56 -15.01
C LYS A 141 -7.13 -4.98 -16.30
N THR A 142 -7.45 -3.74 -16.59
CA THR A 142 -6.97 -3.08 -17.83
C THR A 142 -5.58 -2.48 -17.62
N VAL A 143 -5.35 -1.89 -16.45
CA VAL A 143 -4.06 -1.30 -16.06
C VAL A 143 -3.29 -2.33 -15.25
N GLU A 144 -2.27 -2.90 -15.85
CA GLU A 144 -1.41 -3.90 -15.21
C GLU A 144 -0.04 -3.95 -15.90
N PHE A 145 0.96 -4.49 -15.20
CA PHE A 145 2.25 -4.79 -15.81
C PHE A 145 2.15 -5.82 -16.94
N SER A 146 3.08 -5.76 -17.90
CA SER A 146 3.31 -6.86 -18.82
C SER A 146 3.73 -8.13 -18.06
N GLY A 147 3.63 -9.30 -18.70
CA GLY A 147 4.01 -10.57 -18.04
C GLY A 147 5.41 -10.52 -17.42
N LYS A 148 6.40 -10.00 -18.18
CA LYS A 148 7.78 -9.87 -17.69
C LYS A 148 7.90 -8.97 -16.44
N LEU A 149 7.21 -7.83 -16.42
CA LEU A 149 7.28 -6.91 -15.28
C LEU A 149 6.44 -7.38 -14.09
N LYS A 150 5.44 -8.23 -14.29
CA LYS A 150 4.73 -8.90 -13.18
C LYS A 150 5.66 -9.81 -12.38
N ASP A 151 6.49 -10.58 -13.09
CA ASP A 151 7.46 -11.46 -12.43
C ASP A 151 8.51 -10.63 -11.66
N ILE A 152 8.99 -9.54 -12.25
CA ILE A 152 9.92 -8.61 -11.60
C ILE A 152 9.28 -7.96 -10.36
N ASP A 153 8.03 -7.48 -10.45
CA ASP A 153 7.31 -6.92 -9.30
C ASP A 153 7.15 -7.94 -8.17
N PHE A 154 6.87 -9.20 -8.53
CA PHE A 154 6.83 -10.29 -7.56
C PHE A 154 8.19 -10.53 -6.88
N ASP A 155 9.28 -10.53 -7.65
CA ASP A 155 10.64 -10.69 -7.11
C ASP A 155 11.00 -9.53 -6.16
N ILE A 156 10.68 -8.28 -6.54
CA ILE A 156 10.89 -7.09 -5.72
C ILE A 156 10.12 -7.21 -4.40
N ARG A 157 8.85 -7.55 -4.45
CA ARG A 157 8.02 -7.71 -3.23
C ARG A 157 8.52 -8.84 -2.34
N SER A 158 8.95 -9.93 -2.94
CA SER A 158 9.51 -11.07 -2.22
C SER A 158 10.83 -10.70 -1.53
N PHE A 159 11.69 -9.96 -2.22
CA PHE A 159 12.93 -9.43 -1.67
C PHE A 159 12.69 -8.48 -0.49
N LEU A 160 11.80 -7.50 -0.66
CA LEU A 160 11.43 -6.55 0.40
C LEU A 160 10.83 -7.28 1.61
N ARG A 161 9.96 -8.26 1.37
CA ARG A 161 9.38 -9.04 2.46
C ARG A 161 10.45 -9.72 3.29
N LYS A 162 11.36 -10.44 2.63
CA LYS A 162 12.43 -11.19 3.29
C LYS A 162 13.43 -10.28 4.02
N ASN A 163 13.90 -9.23 3.34
CA ASN A 163 15.06 -8.45 3.79
C ASN A 163 14.68 -7.19 4.57
N MET A 164 13.44 -6.71 4.45
CA MET A 164 12.97 -5.51 5.14
C MET A 164 11.84 -5.83 6.12
N TYR A 165 10.69 -6.32 5.64
CA TYR A 165 9.52 -6.46 6.51
C TYR A 165 9.66 -7.58 7.54
N ASP A 166 10.33 -8.67 7.19
CA ASP A 166 10.61 -9.80 8.11
C ASP A 166 11.96 -9.63 8.83
N HIS A 167 12.66 -8.48 8.66
CA HIS A 167 13.91 -8.20 9.36
C HIS A 167 13.67 -8.10 10.88
N LYS A 168 14.56 -8.71 11.68
CA LYS A 168 14.42 -8.82 13.14
C LYS A 168 14.18 -7.48 13.83
N ASP A 169 14.91 -6.43 13.44
CA ASP A 169 14.79 -5.11 14.04
C ASP A 169 13.45 -4.44 13.70
N VAL A 170 12.95 -4.65 12.46
CA VAL A 170 11.65 -4.15 12.04
C VAL A 170 10.53 -4.89 12.78
N GLN A 171 10.63 -6.23 12.87
CA GLN A 171 9.66 -7.05 13.59
C GLN A 171 9.62 -6.70 15.08
N LYS A 172 10.77 -6.48 15.73
CA LYS A 172 10.83 -6.05 17.12
C LYS A 172 10.07 -4.74 17.36
N ARG A 173 10.28 -3.73 16.51
CA ARG A 173 9.56 -2.44 16.60
C ARG A 173 8.06 -2.61 16.36
N ASN A 174 7.68 -3.42 15.38
CA ASN A 174 6.28 -3.73 15.11
C ASN A 174 5.60 -4.43 16.30
N ASP A 175 6.29 -5.35 16.95
CA ASP A 175 5.75 -6.05 18.12
C ASP A 175 5.66 -5.13 19.35
N GLU A 176 6.57 -4.20 19.53
CA GLU A 176 6.45 -3.14 20.54
C GLU A 176 5.23 -2.26 20.25
N GLY A 177 5.03 -1.80 19.02
CA GLY A 177 3.85 -1.04 18.61
C GLY A 177 2.54 -1.82 18.84
N LYS A 178 2.50 -3.10 18.46
CA LYS A 178 1.34 -3.97 18.73
C LYS A 178 1.03 -4.09 20.22
N LYS A 179 2.06 -4.21 21.07
CA LYS A 179 1.87 -4.26 22.53
C LYS A 179 1.23 -2.97 23.05
N ILE A 180 1.72 -1.82 22.62
CA ILE A 180 1.17 -0.51 23.00
C ILE A 180 -0.29 -0.40 22.57
N VAL A 181 -0.61 -0.65 21.30
CA VAL A 181 -1.98 -0.58 20.78
C VAL A 181 -2.93 -1.53 21.52
N ASN A 182 -2.50 -2.77 21.75
CA ASN A 182 -3.30 -3.76 22.48
C ASN A 182 -3.54 -3.36 23.95
N PHE A 183 -2.54 -2.80 24.60
CA PHE A 183 -2.67 -2.32 25.97
C PHE A 183 -3.65 -1.14 26.04
N LEU A 184 -3.45 -0.13 25.18
CA LEU A 184 -4.33 1.04 25.11
C LEU A 184 -5.77 0.64 24.81
N PHE A 185 -5.98 -0.27 23.87
CA PHE A 185 -7.32 -0.75 23.54
C PHE A 185 -8.00 -1.39 24.75
N LYS A 186 -7.32 -2.31 25.45
CA LYS A 186 -7.86 -2.98 26.65
C LYS A 186 -8.14 -1.99 27.78
N LYS A 187 -7.23 -1.07 28.04
CA LYS A 187 -7.33 -0.09 29.11
C LYS A 187 -8.48 0.91 28.86
N LEU A 188 -8.56 1.47 27.66
CA LEU A 188 -9.62 2.40 27.26
C LEU A 188 -10.99 1.71 27.15
N TYR A 189 -11.00 0.46 26.70
CA TYR A 189 -12.25 -0.33 26.65
C TYR A 189 -12.79 -0.68 28.03
N SER A 190 -11.92 -1.03 28.99
CA SER A 190 -12.33 -1.36 30.37
C SER A 190 -12.63 -0.14 31.21
N ASN A 191 -12.06 1.03 30.88
CA ASN A 191 -12.24 2.25 31.67
C ASN A 191 -13.64 2.84 31.40
N THR A 192 -14.51 2.79 32.38
CA THR A 192 -15.86 3.35 32.34
C THR A 192 -15.92 4.81 32.81
N ASN A 193 -14.84 5.33 33.39
CA ASN A 193 -14.75 6.71 33.86
C ASN A 193 -14.24 7.64 32.76
N ASN A 194 -15.09 8.57 32.39
CA ASN A 194 -15.02 9.54 31.29
C ASN A 194 -13.86 10.57 31.31
N ASN A 195 -12.65 10.21 31.77
CA ASN A 195 -11.52 11.13 31.73
C ASN A 195 -10.90 11.33 30.35
N PHE A 196 -11.23 10.46 29.40
CA PHE A 196 -10.88 10.65 28.00
C PHE A 196 -12.14 11.10 27.28
N SER A 197 -12.10 12.27 26.65
CA SER A 197 -13.16 12.82 25.80
C SER A 197 -13.37 11.96 24.54
N ILE A 198 -13.70 10.69 24.71
CA ILE A 198 -14.29 9.88 23.65
C ILE A 198 -15.73 10.36 23.57
N GLN A 199 -15.91 11.53 22.94
CA GLN A 199 -17.21 12.11 22.65
C GLN A 199 -17.94 11.16 21.71
N ASN A 200 -19.13 10.74 22.12
CA ASN A 200 -20.05 9.88 21.41
C ASN A 200 -19.61 8.40 21.37
N PHE A 201 -19.83 7.69 22.48
CA PHE A 201 -20.03 6.26 22.40
C PHE A 201 -21.29 5.99 21.58
N ASP A 202 -21.17 6.02 20.27
CA ASP A 202 -22.14 5.39 19.40
C ASP A 202 -22.28 3.92 19.84
N GLN A 203 -23.38 3.28 19.48
CA GLN A 203 -23.84 1.97 19.95
C GLN A 203 -22.78 0.84 19.98
N ASN A 204 -21.54 1.12 19.52
CA ASN A 204 -20.42 0.18 19.51
C ASN A 204 -19.15 0.76 20.17
N LYS A 205 -19.02 0.53 21.49
CA LYS A 205 -17.86 0.96 22.28
C LYS A 205 -16.50 0.54 21.69
N SER A 206 -16.42 -0.69 21.15
CA SER A 206 -15.19 -1.19 20.53
C SER A 206 -14.74 -0.33 19.34
N ARG A 207 -15.70 0.11 18.53
CA ARG A 207 -15.44 0.95 17.37
C ARG A 207 -14.95 2.33 17.78
N SER A 208 -15.60 2.97 18.75
CA SER A 208 -15.21 4.29 19.25
C SER A 208 -13.80 4.29 19.84
N VAL A 209 -13.44 3.23 20.59
CA VAL A 209 -12.07 3.07 21.10
C VAL A 209 -11.06 2.86 19.98
N ALA A 210 -11.39 2.03 18.98
CA ALA A 210 -10.51 1.81 17.83
C ALA A 210 -10.30 3.10 17.02
N ASP A 211 -11.36 3.86 16.75
CA ASP A 211 -11.29 5.14 16.04
C ASP A 211 -10.47 6.18 16.82
N PHE A 212 -10.60 6.22 18.15
CA PHE A 212 -9.79 7.10 19.01
C PHE A 212 -8.30 6.75 18.93
N ILE A 213 -7.93 5.46 19.03
CA ILE A 213 -6.53 5.01 18.93
C ILE A 213 -5.98 5.27 17.53
N SER A 214 -6.76 5.02 16.47
CA SER A 214 -6.33 5.23 15.09
C SER A 214 -6.11 6.70 14.72
N GLY A 215 -6.69 7.64 15.49
CA GLY A 215 -6.47 9.07 15.37
C GLY A 215 -5.24 9.59 16.13
N MET A 216 -4.54 8.74 16.89
CA MET A 216 -3.34 9.13 17.63
C MET A 216 -2.13 9.21 16.71
N THR A 217 -1.20 10.12 17.01
CA THR A 217 0.18 10.00 16.53
C THR A 217 0.94 8.96 17.35
N ASP A 218 1.99 8.36 16.78
CA ASP A 218 2.83 7.39 17.50
C ASP A 218 3.34 7.94 18.83
N ARG A 219 3.78 9.20 18.84
CA ARG A 219 4.29 9.86 20.04
C ARG A 219 3.20 9.99 21.12
N TYR A 220 1.99 10.35 20.73
CA TYR A 220 0.87 10.45 21.67
C TYR A 220 0.50 9.08 22.24
N ALA A 221 0.45 8.05 21.40
CA ALA A 221 0.14 6.69 21.84
C ALA A 221 1.19 6.15 22.81
N ILE A 222 2.49 6.41 22.57
CA ILE A 222 3.58 6.02 23.48
C ILE A 222 3.45 6.75 24.82
N ASN A 223 3.24 8.06 24.82
CA ASN A 223 3.10 8.84 26.05
C ASN A 223 1.88 8.36 26.87
N LEU A 224 0.74 8.17 26.21
CA LEU A 224 -0.46 7.68 26.87
C LEU A 224 -0.28 6.26 27.43
N TYR A 225 0.47 5.40 26.73
CA TYR A 225 0.81 4.08 27.23
C TYR A 225 1.63 4.15 28.53
N GLU A 226 2.64 5.04 28.59
CA GLU A 226 3.46 5.22 29.80
C GLU A 226 2.66 5.81 30.97
N GLU A 227 1.70 6.71 30.70
CA GLU A 227 0.81 7.29 31.72
C GLU A 227 -0.15 6.27 32.32
N LEU A 228 -0.59 5.29 31.51
CA LEU A 228 -1.61 4.33 31.92
C LEU A 228 -1.06 2.99 32.43
N LYS A 229 0.25 2.77 32.30
CA LYS A 229 0.95 1.57 32.74
C LYS A 229 1.12 1.52 34.23
#